data_c0aeecf9bf1983a0707ffbb5ba500aad
#
_entry.id   c0aeecf9bf1983a0707ffbb5ba500aad
#
_cell.length_a   1.000
_cell.length_b   1.000
_cell.length_c   1.000
_cell.angle_alpha   90.00
_cell.angle_beta   90.00
_cell.angle_gamma   90.00
#
_symmetry.space_group_name_H-M   'P 1'
#
loop_
_entity.id
_entity.type
_entity.pdbx_description
1 polymer ?
#
loop_
_entity_poly.entity_id
_entity_poly.type
_entity_poly.pdbx_seq_one_letter_code
_entity_poly.pdbx_strand_id
1 'polypeptide(L)'
;NKRIVSFFFLLLFAGSLYAAIGIIDLRTEQLKNPAGIDVRQPRLSWRIESDEQNVIQTAYHILVASSPELLEQGKGDIWDSGKIESDASQWITYQGKTLKCNAPYYWKAKIDTNKGATNWSALAFWTTGLFNEADWQGQWIGLDRAAPGDSETQWSRLAARYLRKEFAVKKSVKRATVHIAGMGLYELFINGQRIGNQVLAPAPTDYRKTILYNTYDVTSLLQTENAIGVTLGNGRFYTMRQNYKPYKIPTFGYPKLRLNLIVEYADGSKETIATNTSWKLTTEGPIRSNNEYDGEEYDARKELGAWTQTGYDDKDWMQAQRVSIPSGTLRAQMMPGMKVTETLKPVSIKKLGNKYILDIGQNMAGWVRFRIK
;
A
#
# COMPACT_ATOMS: atom_id res chain seq x y z
N ASN A 1 15.33 -67.28 48.38
CA ASN A 1 14.75 -66.02 47.80
C ASN A 1 15.90 -65.02 47.55
N LYS A 2 16.41 -65.00 46.32
CA LYS A 2 17.35 -63.97 45.83
C LYS A 2 16.58 -62.91 45.16
N ARG A 3 16.58 -61.66 45.69
CA ARG A 3 16.07 -60.46 45.03
C ARG A 3 17.17 -59.93 44.14
N ILE A 4 16.90 -59.89 42.84
CA ILE A 4 17.69 -59.17 41.81
C ILE A 4 17.20 -57.73 41.77
N VAL A 5 18.08 -56.77 42.10
CA VAL A 5 17.86 -55.33 41.95
C VAL A 5 18.45 -54.96 40.63
N SER A 6 17.57 -54.65 39.65
CA SER A 6 17.95 -54.09 38.33
C SER A 6 18.14 -52.60 38.46
N PHE A 7 19.34 -52.12 38.27
CA PHE A 7 19.68 -50.71 38.18
C PHE A 7 19.42 -50.26 36.69
N PHE A 8 18.40 -49.46 36.48
CA PHE A 8 18.19 -48.78 35.20
C PHE A 8 19.06 -47.51 35.17
N PHE A 9 20.10 -47.49 34.35
CA PHE A 9 20.88 -46.31 34.06
C PHE A 9 20.09 -45.44 33.02
N LEU A 10 19.51 -44.32 33.48
CA LEU A 10 18.89 -43.33 32.64
C LEU A 10 20.01 -42.44 32.06
N LEU A 11 20.42 -42.69 30.81
CA LEU A 11 21.29 -41.78 30.05
C LEU A 11 20.49 -40.52 29.68
N LEU A 12 20.66 -39.46 30.46
CA LEU A 12 20.25 -38.11 30.09
C LEU A 12 21.14 -37.64 28.94
N PHE A 13 20.63 -37.72 27.71
CA PHE A 13 21.18 -36.94 26.59
C PHE A 13 20.86 -35.48 26.84
N ALA A 14 21.78 -34.72 27.41
CA ALA A 14 21.80 -33.29 27.41
C ALA A 14 22.12 -32.86 25.96
N GLY A 15 21.10 -32.81 25.11
CA GLY A 15 21.20 -32.10 23.82
C GLY A 15 21.51 -30.65 24.14
N SER A 16 22.72 -30.19 23.82
CA SER A 16 23.03 -28.75 23.82
C SER A 16 22.08 -28.06 22.87
N LEU A 17 21.08 -27.38 23.40
CA LEU A 17 20.31 -26.39 22.67
C LEU A 17 21.30 -25.29 22.32
N TYR A 18 21.93 -25.39 21.15
CA TYR A 18 22.64 -24.25 20.60
C TYR A 18 21.61 -23.15 20.38
N ALA A 19 21.79 -22.06 21.08
CA ALA A 19 21.03 -20.85 20.83
C ALA A 19 21.16 -20.47 19.33
N ALA A 20 20.07 -20.55 18.60
CA ALA A 20 20.11 -20.37 17.17
C ALA A 20 20.31 -18.88 16.85
N ILE A 21 21.45 -18.53 16.24
CA ILE A 21 21.64 -17.21 15.66
C ILE A 21 20.81 -17.16 14.39
N GLY A 22 19.90 -16.19 14.30
CA GLY A 22 18.96 -16.04 13.19
C GLY A 22 19.03 -14.67 12.54
N ILE A 23 18.49 -14.60 11.32
CA ILE A 23 18.27 -13.36 10.58
C ILE A 23 16.77 -13.11 10.54
N ILE A 24 16.34 -11.95 11.02
CA ILE A 24 14.94 -11.54 11.07
C ILE A 24 14.75 -10.14 10.47
N ASP A 25 13.50 -9.72 10.33
CA ASP A 25 13.10 -8.38 9.94
C ASP A 25 13.78 -7.89 8.65
N LEU A 26 13.76 -8.75 7.62
CA LEU A 26 14.28 -8.41 6.30
C LEU A 26 13.49 -7.24 5.71
N ARG A 27 14.20 -6.22 5.24
CA ARG A 27 13.62 -4.99 4.70
C ARG A 27 14.24 -4.60 3.38
N THR A 28 13.41 -4.07 2.50
CA THR A 28 13.81 -3.41 1.26
C THR A 28 13.36 -1.96 1.36
N GLU A 29 14.30 -0.99 1.23
CA GLU A 29 14.05 0.44 1.43
C GLU A 29 13.38 0.74 2.80
N GLN A 30 13.81 0.04 3.85
CA GLN A 30 13.25 0.10 5.21
C GLN A 30 11.79 -0.38 5.35
N LEU A 31 11.20 -0.94 4.31
CA LEU A 31 9.85 -1.50 4.31
C LEU A 31 9.90 -3.03 4.30
N LYS A 32 8.93 -3.65 4.96
CA LYS A 32 8.76 -5.11 4.95
C LYS A 32 7.92 -5.51 3.75
N ASN A 33 8.52 -6.28 2.83
CA ASN A 33 7.89 -6.77 1.61
C ASN A 33 7.13 -5.66 0.83
N PRO A 34 7.78 -4.55 0.47
CA PRO A 34 7.09 -3.44 -0.16
C PRO A 34 6.58 -3.76 -1.55
N ALA A 35 5.41 -3.22 -1.88
CA ALA A 35 4.86 -3.25 -3.22
C ALA A 35 5.18 -1.94 -3.95
N GLY A 36 5.73 -2.07 -5.17
CA GLY A 36 5.83 -0.99 -6.12
C GLY A 36 6.90 0.07 -5.81
N ILE A 37 8.07 -0.30 -5.30
CA ILE A 37 9.16 0.66 -5.11
C ILE A 37 9.70 1.16 -6.46
N ASP A 38 10.05 2.44 -6.56
CA ASP A 38 10.55 3.07 -7.80
C ASP A 38 12.07 3.29 -7.80
N VAL A 39 12.79 2.60 -6.91
CA VAL A 39 14.26 2.62 -6.83
C VAL A 39 14.84 1.48 -7.64
N ARG A 40 15.77 1.80 -8.55
CA ARG A 40 16.43 0.82 -9.44
C ARG A 40 17.51 0.01 -8.74
N GLN A 41 18.08 0.53 -7.68
CA GLN A 41 19.08 -0.12 -6.83
C GLN A 41 18.60 -0.05 -5.37
N PRO A 42 17.60 -0.88 -4.98
CA PRO A 42 17.07 -0.83 -3.64
C PRO A 42 18.11 -1.26 -2.61
N ARG A 43 17.95 -0.75 -1.40
CA ARG A 43 18.83 -1.08 -0.27
C ARG A 43 18.14 -2.15 0.59
N LEU A 44 18.90 -3.18 0.92
CA LEU A 44 18.47 -4.30 1.72
C LEU A 44 18.99 -4.18 3.15
N SER A 45 18.22 -4.63 4.10
CA SER A 45 18.58 -4.59 5.53
C SER A 45 17.97 -5.76 6.26
N TRP A 46 18.59 -6.18 7.36
CA TRP A 46 18.10 -7.23 8.25
C TRP A 46 18.54 -6.97 9.69
N ARG A 47 17.96 -7.71 10.60
CA ARG A 47 18.37 -7.74 12.02
C ARG A 47 18.88 -9.13 12.37
N ILE A 48 19.85 -9.17 13.26
CA ILE A 48 20.35 -10.40 13.87
C ILE A 48 19.56 -10.65 15.15
N GLU A 49 19.09 -11.86 15.33
CA GLU A 49 18.46 -12.33 16.57
C GLU A 49 19.28 -13.45 17.16
N SER A 50 19.59 -13.37 18.45
CA SER A 50 20.33 -14.40 19.18
C SER A 50 20.06 -14.30 20.68
N ASP A 51 20.04 -15.43 21.35
CA ASP A 51 20.06 -15.51 22.82
C ASP A 51 21.48 -15.37 23.38
N GLU A 52 22.51 -15.42 22.51
CA GLU A 52 23.91 -15.21 22.91
C GLU A 52 24.28 -13.73 22.90
N GLN A 53 25.12 -13.34 23.82
CA GLN A 53 25.73 -11.99 23.86
C GLN A 53 26.96 -11.91 22.95
N ASN A 54 27.28 -10.68 22.53
CA ASN A 54 28.47 -10.36 21.72
C ASN A 54 28.50 -11.12 20.38
N VAL A 55 27.36 -11.34 19.77
CA VAL A 55 27.27 -11.83 18.38
C VAL A 55 27.56 -10.68 17.43
N ILE A 56 28.59 -10.83 16.62
CA ILE A 56 29.04 -9.83 15.64
C ILE A 56 29.07 -10.49 14.27
N GLN A 57 28.38 -9.87 13.30
CA GLN A 57 28.43 -10.28 11.90
C GLN A 57 29.85 -10.02 11.38
N THR A 58 30.39 -10.97 10.64
CA THR A 58 31.70 -10.87 9.98
C THR A 58 31.60 -10.91 8.46
N ALA A 59 30.53 -11.56 7.94
CA ALA A 59 30.27 -11.60 6.50
C ALA A 59 28.77 -11.78 6.25
N TYR A 60 28.34 -11.48 5.00
CA TYR A 60 27.01 -11.80 4.52
C TYR A 60 27.05 -12.41 3.11
N HIS A 61 25.95 -13.07 2.74
CA HIS A 61 25.69 -13.58 1.39
C HIS A 61 24.21 -13.36 1.09
N ILE A 62 23.92 -12.66 -0.02
CA ILE A 62 22.57 -12.32 -0.46
C ILE A 62 22.27 -13.03 -1.78
N LEU A 63 21.10 -13.66 -1.86
CA LEU A 63 20.55 -14.15 -3.12
C LEU A 63 19.27 -13.38 -3.43
N VAL A 64 19.17 -12.89 -4.69
CA VAL A 64 17.94 -12.31 -5.25
C VAL A 64 17.54 -13.10 -6.49
N ALA A 65 16.27 -13.48 -6.57
CA ALA A 65 15.77 -14.28 -7.68
C ALA A 65 14.46 -13.74 -8.25
N SER A 66 14.17 -14.16 -9.49
CA SER A 66 12.91 -13.84 -10.19
C SER A 66 11.73 -14.68 -9.71
N SER A 67 11.97 -15.76 -8.95
CA SER A 67 10.92 -16.58 -8.34
C SER A 67 11.39 -17.23 -7.03
N PRO A 68 10.45 -17.59 -6.13
CA PRO A 68 10.76 -18.30 -4.89
C PRO A 68 11.46 -19.64 -5.12
N GLU A 69 11.04 -20.40 -6.13
CA GLU A 69 11.55 -21.74 -6.44
C GLU A 69 13.04 -21.72 -6.79
N LEU A 70 13.51 -20.66 -7.43
CA LEU A 70 14.95 -20.49 -7.70
C LEU A 70 15.74 -20.30 -6.41
N LEU A 71 15.21 -19.53 -5.45
CA LEU A 71 15.85 -19.37 -4.14
C LEU A 71 15.87 -20.68 -3.35
N GLU A 72 14.82 -21.50 -3.42
CA GLU A 72 14.79 -22.84 -2.81
C GLU A 72 15.90 -23.73 -3.36
N GLN A 73 16.18 -23.62 -4.66
CA GLN A 73 17.32 -24.29 -5.32
C GLN A 73 18.67 -23.64 -5.01
N GLY A 74 18.72 -22.60 -4.20
CA GLY A 74 19.96 -21.86 -3.89
C GLY A 74 20.47 -20.98 -5.04
N LYS A 75 19.60 -20.59 -6.00
CA LYS A 75 19.96 -19.80 -7.19
C LYS A 75 19.48 -18.36 -7.07
N GLY A 76 20.39 -17.41 -7.17
CA GLY A 76 20.13 -15.97 -7.29
C GLY A 76 20.28 -15.52 -8.76
N ASP A 77 19.32 -15.85 -9.63
CA ASP A 77 19.40 -15.55 -11.07
C ASP A 77 19.42 -14.04 -11.37
N ILE A 78 18.98 -13.21 -10.42
CA ILE A 78 18.98 -11.75 -10.50
C ILE A 78 20.22 -11.17 -9.82
N TRP A 79 20.57 -11.67 -8.63
CA TRP A 79 21.78 -11.30 -7.92
C TRP A 79 22.23 -12.42 -6.98
N ASP A 80 23.49 -12.75 -7.08
CA ASP A 80 24.22 -13.56 -6.12
C ASP A 80 25.42 -12.71 -5.69
N SER A 81 25.42 -12.22 -4.45
CA SER A 81 26.52 -11.37 -3.94
C SER A 81 27.81 -12.17 -3.70
N GLY A 82 27.72 -13.50 -3.65
CA GLY A 82 28.76 -14.30 -3.02
C GLY A 82 28.89 -13.93 -1.53
N LYS A 83 29.93 -14.47 -0.90
CA LYS A 83 30.30 -14.08 0.46
C LYS A 83 31.03 -12.73 0.42
N ILE A 84 30.51 -11.76 1.16
CA ILE A 84 31.11 -10.43 1.33
C ILE A 84 31.53 -10.26 2.80
N GLU A 85 32.81 -10.05 3.05
CA GLU A 85 33.33 -9.77 4.39
C GLU A 85 32.91 -8.36 4.80
N SER A 86 31.98 -8.27 5.76
CA SER A 86 31.42 -7.02 6.27
C SER A 86 30.53 -7.26 7.50
N ASP A 87 30.58 -6.34 8.44
CA ASP A 87 29.70 -6.25 9.59
C ASP A 87 28.38 -5.49 9.32
N ALA A 88 28.27 -4.89 8.13
CA ALA A 88 27.08 -4.13 7.73
C ALA A 88 25.86 -5.05 7.54
N SER A 89 24.77 -4.73 8.20
CA SER A 89 23.47 -5.41 8.09
C SER A 89 22.34 -4.46 7.62
N GLN A 90 22.69 -3.21 7.31
CA GLN A 90 21.74 -2.18 6.89
C GLN A 90 22.25 -1.44 5.66
N TRP A 91 21.30 -1.02 4.83
CA TRP A 91 21.56 -0.19 3.65
C TRP A 91 22.48 -0.85 2.61
N ILE A 92 22.46 -2.18 2.52
CA ILE A 92 23.22 -2.91 1.51
C ILE A 92 22.59 -2.64 0.14
N THR A 93 23.29 -1.89 -0.68
CA THR A 93 22.83 -1.52 -2.02
C THR A 93 22.81 -2.75 -2.93
N TYR A 94 21.67 -3.02 -3.55
CA TYR A 94 21.51 -4.03 -4.58
C TYR A 94 22.45 -3.74 -5.77
N GLN A 95 23.22 -4.74 -6.20
CA GLN A 95 24.22 -4.65 -7.27
C GLN A 95 24.03 -5.70 -8.38
N GLY A 96 22.85 -6.30 -8.44
CA GLY A 96 22.53 -7.34 -9.43
C GLY A 96 22.13 -6.78 -10.80
N LYS A 97 21.45 -7.61 -11.59
CA LYS A 97 20.94 -7.24 -12.92
C LYS A 97 19.97 -6.09 -12.85
N THR A 98 19.87 -5.32 -13.94
CA THR A 98 18.88 -4.23 -14.07
C THR A 98 17.47 -4.73 -13.78
N LEU A 99 16.79 -4.09 -12.83
CA LEU A 99 15.44 -4.43 -12.44
C LEU A 99 14.44 -3.97 -13.51
N LYS A 100 13.45 -4.82 -13.78
CA LYS A 100 12.34 -4.50 -14.68
C LYS A 100 11.26 -3.72 -13.94
N CYS A 101 10.54 -2.86 -14.65
CA CYS A 101 9.35 -2.17 -14.19
C CYS A 101 8.22 -3.17 -13.88
N ASN A 102 7.42 -2.90 -12.85
CA ASN A 102 6.27 -3.70 -12.44
C ASN A 102 6.58 -5.21 -12.31
N ALA A 103 7.68 -5.57 -11.64
CA ALA A 103 8.13 -6.95 -11.51
C ALA A 103 8.36 -7.36 -10.04
N PRO A 104 8.06 -8.61 -9.67
CA PRO A 104 8.40 -9.14 -8.36
C PRO A 104 9.84 -9.61 -8.30
N TYR A 105 10.46 -9.48 -7.14
CA TYR A 105 11.79 -9.98 -6.79
C TYR A 105 11.76 -10.58 -5.41
N TYR A 106 12.42 -11.72 -5.24
CA TYR A 106 12.46 -12.48 -4.00
C TYR A 106 13.91 -12.53 -3.52
N TRP A 107 14.12 -12.53 -2.22
CA TRP A 107 15.46 -12.55 -1.69
C TRP A 107 15.57 -13.21 -0.34
N LYS A 108 16.76 -13.66 -0.01
CA LYS A 108 17.15 -14.16 1.30
C LYS A 108 18.59 -13.81 1.57
N ALA A 109 18.96 -13.78 2.83
CA ALA A 109 20.32 -13.54 3.28
C ALA A 109 20.81 -14.65 4.22
N LYS A 110 22.11 -14.82 4.24
CA LYS A 110 22.84 -15.65 5.18
C LYS A 110 24.01 -14.85 5.72
N ILE A 111 24.37 -15.00 7.00
CA ILE A 111 25.51 -14.31 7.58
C ILE A 111 26.47 -15.29 8.23
N ASP A 112 27.75 -14.90 8.27
CA ASP A 112 28.74 -15.45 9.16
C ASP A 112 28.91 -14.51 10.36
N THR A 113 29.15 -15.08 11.51
CA THR A 113 29.40 -14.35 12.75
C THR A 113 30.64 -14.87 13.45
N ASN A 114 31.12 -14.14 14.45
CA ASN A 114 32.19 -14.59 15.34
C ASN A 114 31.83 -15.86 16.15
N LYS A 115 30.55 -16.31 16.05
CA LYS A 115 30.03 -17.52 16.73
C LYS A 115 29.66 -18.64 15.76
N GLY A 116 29.85 -18.43 14.45
CA GLY A 116 29.51 -19.37 13.39
C GLY A 116 28.58 -18.79 12.33
N ALA A 117 28.28 -19.59 11.32
CA ALA A 117 27.40 -19.21 10.22
C ALA A 117 25.93 -19.49 10.54
N THR A 118 25.03 -18.63 10.06
CA THR A 118 23.58 -18.89 10.14
C THR A 118 23.10 -19.82 9.03
N ASN A 119 21.87 -20.31 9.17
CA ASN A 119 21.10 -20.76 8.03
C ASN A 119 20.65 -19.57 7.16
N TRP A 120 20.12 -19.84 5.95
CA TRP A 120 19.44 -18.82 5.16
C TRP A 120 18.23 -18.27 5.94
N SER A 121 18.03 -16.97 5.83
CA SER A 121 16.83 -16.30 6.38
C SER A 121 15.54 -16.84 5.77
N ALA A 122 14.41 -16.50 6.39
CA ALA A 122 13.13 -16.59 5.71
C ALA A 122 13.15 -15.78 4.40
N LEU A 123 12.25 -16.15 3.47
CA LEU A 123 12.09 -15.46 2.20
C LEU A 123 11.46 -14.09 2.43
N ALA A 124 12.03 -13.08 1.82
CA ALA A 124 11.46 -11.74 1.67
C ALA A 124 11.29 -11.40 0.19
N PHE A 125 10.48 -10.39 -0.10
CA PHE A 125 10.26 -9.96 -1.47
C PHE A 125 10.05 -8.45 -1.56
N TRP A 126 10.14 -7.92 -2.76
CA TRP A 126 9.59 -6.62 -3.14
C TRP A 126 9.03 -6.69 -4.56
N THR A 127 8.21 -5.73 -4.90
CA THR A 127 7.89 -5.49 -6.30
C THR A 127 8.37 -4.10 -6.71
N THR A 128 8.78 -3.95 -7.95
CA THR A 128 9.07 -2.64 -8.52
C THR A 128 7.78 -1.95 -8.96
N GLY A 129 7.77 -0.63 -8.84
CA GLY A 129 6.73 0.23 -9.40
C GLY A 129 6.99 0.63 -10.85
N LEU A 130 6.47 1.77 -11.23
CA LEU A 130 6.69 2.41 -12.52
C LEU A 130 7.86 3.39 -12.39
N PHE A 131 8.90 3.20 -13.21
CA PHE A 131 10.14 3.94 -13.06
C PHE A 131 10.15 5.30 -13.76
N ASN A 132 9.36 5.42 -14.85
CA ASN A 132 9.36 6.60 -15.71
C ASN A 132 7.94 7.05 -16.01
N GLU A 133 7.81 8.29 -16.45
CA GLU A 133 6.53 8.83 -16.95
C GLU A 133 5.98 8.00 -18.13
N ALA A 134 6.86 7.49 -18.99
CA ALA A 134 6.48 6.67 -20.14
C ALA A 134 5.88 5.30 -19.76
N ASP A 135 6.11 4.83 -18.54
CA ASP A 135 5.51 3.58 -18.04
C ASP A 135 4.03 3.75 -17.68
N TRP A 136 3.56 4.99 -17.57
CA TRP A 136 2.18 5.33 -17.29
C TRP A 136 1.37 5.47 -18.58
N GLN A 137 0.41 4.54 -18.80
CA GLN A 137 -0.55 4.62 -19.90
C GLN A 137 -1.79 5.46 -19.53
N GLY A 138 -2.12 5.51 -18.22
CA GLY A 138 -3.24 6.30 -17.73
C GLY A 138 -3.04 7.81 -17.93
N GLN A 139 -4.11 8.49 -18.30
CA GLN A 139 -4.18 9.94 -18.34
C GLN A 139 -4.62 10.47 -16.98
N TRP A 140 -4.26 11.71 -16.65
CA TRP A 140 -4.88 12.42 -15.53
C TRP A 140 -6.31 12.76 -15.90
N ILE A 141 -7.25 12.25 -15.10
CA ILE A 141 -8.69 12.46 -15.27
C ILE A 141 -9.31 13.05 -14.01
N GLY A 142 -10.43 13.71 -14.18
CA GLY A 142 -11.20 14.35 -13.11
C GLY A 142 -12.20 15.33 -13.64
N LEU A 143 -12.36 16.42 -12.91
CA LEU A 143 -13.18 17.56 -13.30
C LEU A 143 -12.46 18.83 -12.82
N ASP A 144 -11.82 19.57 -13.74
CA ASP A 144 -11.04 20.80 -13.42
C ASP A 144 -11.97 22.04 -13.24
N ARG A 145 -13.10 21.83 -12.58
CA ARG A 145 -14.09 22.85 -12.19
C ARG A 145 -14.96 22.34 -11.06
N ALA A 146 -15.71 23.25 -10.46
CA ALA A 146 -16.81 22.85 -9.58
C ALA A 146 -17.89 22.12 -10.40
N ALA A 147 -18.55 21.15 -9.77
CA ALA A 147 -19.70 20.46 -10.35
C ALA A 147 -20.97 21.32 -10.18
N PRO A 148 -22.06 21.02 -10.92
CA PRO A 148 -23.36 21.58 -10.62
C PRO A 148 -23.72 21.33 -9.14
N GLY A 149 -24.03 22.36 -8.37
CA GLY A 149 -24.31 22.27 -6.93
C GLY A 149 -23.10 22.57 -6.02
N ASP A 150 -21.86 22.52 -6.52
CA ASP A 150 -20.73 23.15 -5.84
C ASP A 150 -20.78 24.67 -6.09
N SER A 151 -20.38 25.47 -5.12
CA SER A 151 -20.27 26.93 -5.32
C SER A 151 -18.88 27.27 -5.84
N GLU A 152 -18.76 27.96 -6.97
CA GLU A 152 -17.47 28.48 -7.48
C GLU A 152 -17.02 29.77 -6.78
N THR A 153 -17.43 29.98 -5.56
CA THR A 153 -16.95 31.09 -4.74
C THR A 153 -15.58 30.76 -4.13
N GLN A 154 -14.90 31.76 -3.62
CA GLN A 154 -13.62 31.61 -2.89
C GLN A 154 -13.67 30.57 -1.74
N TRP A 155 -14.86 30.17 -1.34
CA TRP A 155 -15.15 29.29 -0.21
C TRP A 155 -15.88 28.01 -0.63
N SER A 156 -15.79 27.64 -1.89
CA SER A 156 -16.47 26.46 -2.39
C SER A 156 -16.09 25.23 -1.63
N ARG A 157 -17.09 24.49 -1.18
CA ARG A 157 -16.94 23.12 -0.73
C ARG A 157 -17.17 22.20 -1.89
N LEU A 158 -16.25 21.30 -2.14
CA LEU A 158 -16.37 20.33 -3.22
C LEU A 158 -16.82 18.99 -2.67
N ALA A 159 -17.86 18.43 -3.29
CA ALA A 159 -18.23 17.04 -3.09
C ALA A 159 -17.10 16.10 -3.55
N ALA A 160 -17.00 14.92 -2.97
CA ALA A 160 -16.09 13.88 -3.47
C ALA A 160 -16.45 13.52 -4.91
N ARG A 161 -15.44 13.13 -5.68
CA ARG A 161 -15.60 12.61 -7.04
C ARG A 161 -15.62 11.09 -6.97
N TYR A 162 -16.67 10.49 -7.54
CA TYR A 162 -16.80 9.04 -7.67
C TYR A 162 -16.52 8.69 -9.12
N LEU A 163 -15.46 7.93 -9.34
CA LEU A 163 -15.04 7.52 -10.69
C LEU A 163 -15.18 6.00 -10.81
N ARG A 164 -15.67 5.53 -11.95
CA ARG A 164 -15.77 4.09 -12.21
C ARG A 164 -15.51 3.71 -13.65
N LYS A 165 -15.11 2.44 -13.82
CA LYS A 165 -14.92 1.82 -15.14
C LYS A 165 -15.20 0.32 -15.03
N GLU A 166 -16.01 -0.21 -15.95
CA GLU A 166 -16.13 -1.65 -16.16
C GLU A 166 -15.17 -2.13 -17.23
N PHE A 167 -14.69 -3.35 -17.09
CA PHE A 167 -13.77 -3.99 -18.03
C PHE A 167 -13.86 -5.51 -17.92
N ALA A 168 -13.52 -6.21 -19.02
CA ALA A 168 -13.49 -7.67 -19.09
C ALA A 168 -12.05 -8.20 -19.10
N VAL A 169 -11.83 -9.33 -18.46
CA VAL A 169 -10.58 -10.10 -18.50
C VAL A 169 -10.88 -11.47 -19.06
N LYS A 170 -10.42 -11.73 -20.29
CA LYS A 170 -10.83 -12.93 -21.06
C LYS A 170 -9.83 -14.09 -21.00
N LYS A 171 -8.67 -13.89 -20.40
CA LYS A 171 -7.60 -14.88 -20.32
C LYS A 171 -7.28 -15.22 -18.86
N SER A 172 -6.62 -16.36 -18.64
CA SER A 172 -6.12 -16.74 -17.31
C SER A 172 -5.09 -15.73 -16.81
N VAL A 173 -5.39 -15.10 -15.68
CA VAL A 173 -4.53 -14.08 -15.05
C VAL A 173 -3.40 -14.79 -14.29
N LYS A 174 -2.16 -14.39 -14.58
CA LYS A 174 -0.99 -14.77 -13.81
C LYS A 174 -0.74 -13.79 -12.67
N ARG A 175 -0.86 -12.48 -12.94
CA ARG A 175 -0.66 -11.40 -11.97
C ARG A 175 -1.39 -10.15 -12.42
N ALA A 176 -1.95 -9.42 -11.47
CA ALA A 176 -2.57 -8.12 -11.73
C ALA A 176 -2.14 -7.11 -10.68
N THR A 177 -1.67 -5.95 -11.13
CA THR A 177 -1.13 -4.90 -10.26
C THR A 177 -1.74 -3.55 -10.60
N VAL A 178 -2.27 -2.86 -9.59
CA VAL A 178 -2.74 -1.47 -9.72
C VAL A 178 -1.66 -0.52 -9.24
N HIS A 179 -1.37 0.48 -10.06
CA HIS A 179 -0.64 1.70 -9.67
C HIS A 179 -1.61 2.86 -9.72
N ILE A 180 -1.79 3.57 -8.60
CA ILE A 180 -2.78 4.64 -8.47
C ILE A 180 -2.19 5.88 -7.80
N ALA A 181 -2.38 7.02 -8.43
CA ALA A 181 -2.06 8.35 -7.91
C ALA A 181 -3.34 9.19 -7.82
N GLY A 182 -3.67 9.60 -6.60
CA GLY A 182 -4.76 10.55 -6.33
C GLY A 182 -4.19 11.89 -5.88
N MET A 183 -4.53 12.96 -6.55
CA MET A 183 -4.29 14.31 -6.06
C MET A 183 -5.52 14.76 -5.27
N GLY A 184 -5.40 14.61 -3.98
CA GLY A 184 -6.45 14.53 -2.98
C GLY A 184 -6.28 13.23 -2.20
N LEU A 185 -7.34 12.70 -1.62
CA LEU A 185 -7.35 11.41 -0.93
C LEU A 185 -8.24 10.44 -1.70
N TYR A 186 -7.85 9.19 -1.82
CA TYR A 186 -8.67 8.22 -2.53
C TYR A 186 -8.96 6.95 -1.70
N GLU A 187 -10.07 6.33 -2.02
CA GLU A 187 -10.34 4.91 -1.73
C GLU A 187 -10.56 4.18 -3.05
N LEU A 188 -9.85 3.07 -3.23
CA LEU A 188 -9.92 2.22 -4.42
C LEU A 188 -10.76 0.98 -4.13
N PHE A 189 -11.61 0.61 -5.08
CA PHE A 189 -12.44 -0.59 -5.03
C PHE A 189 -12.30 -1.40 -6.32
N ILE A 190 -12.33 -2.72 -6.20
CA ILE A 190 -12.47 -3.65 -7.32
C ILE A 190 -13.57 -4.64 -6.96
N ASN A 191 -14.57 -4.77 -7.83
CA ASN A 191 -15.70 -5.70 -7.67
C ASN A 191 -16.39 -5.56 -6.29
N GLY A 192 -16.56 -4.33 -5.81
CA GLY A 192 -17.17 -4.03 -4.51
C GLY A 192 -16.23 -4.15 -3.31
N GLN A 193 -15.02 -4.66 -3.49
CA GLN A 193 -14.05 -4.83 -2.40
C GLN A 193 -13.09 -3.65 -2.34
N ARG A 194 -12.94 -3.03 -1.16
CA ARG A 194 -11.95 -1.98 -0.90
C ARG A 194 -10.54 -2.55 -0.95
N ILE A 195 -9.64 -1.86 -1.65
CA ILE A 195 -8.26 -2.29 -1.90
C ILE A 195 -7.30 -1.60 -0.92
N GLY A 196 -6.45 -2.41 -0.31
CA GLY A 196 -5.48 -1.95 0.69
C GLY A 196 -6.11 -1.66 2.06
N ASN A 197 -5.25 -1.41 3.03
CA ASN A 197 -5.62 -1.12 4.42
C ASN A 197 -5.24 0.30 4.85
N GLN A 198 -4.73 1.09 3.92
CA GLN A 198 -4.38 2.48 4.20
C GLN A 198 -5.65 3.33 4.31
N VAL A 199 -5.60 4.29 5.18
CA VAL A 199 -6.57 5.38 5.30
C VAL A 199 -5.89 6.68 4.91
N LEU A 200 -6.64 7.64 4.38
CA LEU A 200 -6.11 8.92 3.93
C LEU A 200 -4.93 8.76 2.92
N ALA A 201 -5.08 7.84 1.97
CA ALA A 201 -4.07 7.61 0.93
C ALA A 201 -4.25 8.56 -0.28
N PRO A 202 -3.16 8.94 -0.93
CA PRO A 202 -1.76 8.79 -0.56
C PRO A 202 -1.33 9.79 0.52
N ALA A 203 -0.12 9.63 1.06
CA ALA A 203 0.43 10.61 1.99
C ALA A 203 0.60 11.99 1.31
N PRO A 204 0.37 13.11 2.03
CA PRO A 204 0.47 14.44 1.48
C PRO A 204 1.92 14.84 1.19
N THR A 205 2.12 15.65 0.15
CA THR A 205 3.41 16.18 -0.28
C THR A 205 3.30 17.64 -0.69
N ASP A 206 4.40 18.27 -1.10
CA ASP A 206 4.34 19.44 -1.98
C ASP A 206 4.07 18.95 -3.40
N TYR A 207 2.81 18.97 -3.81
CA TYR A 207 2.34 18.44 -5.09
C TYR A 207 2.96 19.12 -6.32
N ARG A 208 3.63 20.27 -6.14
CA ARG A 208 4.39 20.93 -7.21
C ARG A 208 5.73 20.23 -7.48
N LYS A 209 6.21 19.43 -6.51
CA LYS A 209 7.49 18.72 -6.58
C LYS A 209 7.30 17.21 -6.70
N THR A 210 6.46 16.64 -5.86
CA THR A 210 6.30 15.18 -5.74
C THR A 210 4.83 14.82 -5.62
N ILE A 211 4.42 13.82 -6.40
CA ILE A 211 3.11 13.20 -6.34
C ILE A 211 3.32 11.73 -6.02
N LEU A 212 2.76 11.28 -4.89
CA LEU A 212 2.90 9.89 -4.50
C LEU A 212 1.87 9.02 -5.19
N TYR A 213 2.30 7.81 -5.60
CA TYR A 213 1.42 6.74 -6.02
C TYR A 213 1.58 5.51 -5.14
N ASN A 214 0.50 4.73 -5.01
CA ASN A 214 0.51 3.45 -4.31
C ASN A 214 0.39 2.30 -5.32
N THR A 215 0.88 1.13 -4.92
CA THR A 215 0.83 -0.09 -5.71
C THR A 215 0.15 -1.19 -4.90
N TYR A 216 -0.77 -1.92 -5.55
CA TYR A 216 -1.51 -3.01 -4.94
C TYR A 216 -1.53 -4.24 -5.85
N ASP A 217 -1.29 -5.42 -5.28
CA ASP A 217 -1.59 -6.69 -5.94
C ASP A 217 -3.11 -6.94 -5.83
N VAL A 218 -3.75 -7.14 -6.97
CA VAL A 218 -5.18 -7.40 -7.09
C VAL A 218 -5.47 -8.68 -7.87
N THR A 219 -4.48 -9.54 -8.00
CA THR A 219 -4.54 -10.77 -8.81
C THR A 219 -5.74 -11.64 -8.45
N SER A 220 -5.96 -11.88 -7.16
CA SER A 220 -7.05 -12.75 -6.67
C SER A 220 -8.45 -12.14 -6.76
N LEU A 221 -8.56 -10.86 -7.12
CA LEU A 221 -9.84 -10.13 -7.13
C LEU A 221 -10.45 -10.06 -8.52
N LEU A 222 -9.66 -10.34 -9.58
CA LEU A 222 -10.15 -10.25 -10.94
C LEU A 222 -11.01 -11.45 -11.31
N GLN A 223 -12.10 -11.14 -12.01
CA GLN A 223 -13.08 -12.05 -12.57
C GLN A 223 -13.12 -11.87 -14.10
N THR A 224 -14.02 -12.55 -14.79
CA THR A 224 -14.24 -12.34 -16.23
C THR A 224 -14.76 -10.93 -16.50
N GLU A 225 -15.75 -10.47 -15.75
CA GLU A 225 -16.27 -9.10 -15.79
C GLU A 225 -15.90 -8.40 -14.48
N ASN A 226 -15.44 -7.18 -14.59
CA ASN A 226 -14.90 -6.42 -13.45
C ASN A 226 -15.35 -4.96 -13.46
N ALA A 227 -15.39 -4.38 -12.27
CA ALA A 227 -15.56 -2.95 -12.08
C ALA A 227 -14.48 -2.37 -11.17
N ILE A 228 -13.89 -1.27 -11.57
CA ILE A 228 -13.06 -0.41 -10.70
C ILE A 228 -13.91 0.77 -10.26
N GLY A 229 -13.90 1.07 -8.96
CA GLY A 229 -14.46 2.27 -8.39
C GLY A 229 -13.40 3.05 -7.60
N VAL A 230 -13.41 4.36 -7.69
CA VAL A 230 -12.53 5.23 -6.91
C VAL A 230 -13.35 6.38 -6.33
N THR A 231 -13.40 6.47 -5.00
CA THR A 231 -13.82 7.68 -4.31
C THR A 231 -12.61 8.60 -4.21
N LEU A 232 -12.71 9.81 -4.73
CA LEU A 232 -11.64 10.80 -4.73
C LEU A 232 -12.07 12.03 -3.94
N GLY A 233 -11.53 12.18 -2.74
CA GLY A 233 -11.74 13.32 -1.85
C GLY A 233 -10.73 14.43 -2.09
N ASN A 234 -10.98 15.57 -1.45
CA ASN A 234 -10.20 16.80 -1.62
C ASN A 234 -8.87 16.76 -0.87
N GLY A 235 -8.84 16.17 0.33
CA GLY A 235 -7.65 16.09 1.18
C GLY A 235 -6.95 17.44 1.36
N ARG A 236 -5.62 17.42 1.25
CA ARG A 236 -4.79 18.64 1.26
C ARG A 236 -4.70 19.30 -0.12
N PHE A 237 -5.07 18.61 -1.18
CA PHE A 237 -4.92 19.14 -2.55
C PHE A 237 -5.90 20.29 -2.82
N TYR A 238 -7.13 20.19 -2.32
CA TYR A 238 -8.13 21.26 -2.37
C TYR A 238 -8.59 21.59 -0.95
N THR A 239 -8.03 22.66 -0.36
CA THR A 239 -8.16 23.00 1.06
C THR A 239 -8.85 24.35 1.28
N MET A 240 -9.87 24.65 0.52
CA MET A 240 -10.64 25.88 0.71
C MET A 240 -11.34 25.83 2.06
N ARG A 241 -10.93 26.72 2.97
CA ARG A 241 -11.48 26.84 4.33
C ARG A 241 -12.48 28.01 4.41
N GLN A 242 -13.67 27.73 4.88
CA GLN A 242 -14.73 28.75 4.93
C GLN A 242 -14.49 29.85 5.97
N ASN A 243 -13.92 29.52 7.10
CA ASN A 243 -13.92 30.41 8.27
C ASN A 243 -12.53 30.78 8.78
N TYR A 244 -11.46 30.55 8.00
CA TYR A 244 -10.11 30.81 8.48
C TYR A 244 -9.39 31.88 7.66
N LYS A 245 -8.93 32.92 8.33
CA LYS A 245 -8.09 33.99 7.77
C LYS A 245 -6.83 34.15 8.65
N PRO A 246 -5.63 34.40 8.09
CA PRO A 246 -5.29 34.47 6.67
C PRO A 246 -5.12 33.07 6.04
N TYR A 247 -5.34 32.97 4.72
CA TYR A 247 -5.17 31.74 3.95
C TYR A 247 -3.69 31.35 3.86
N LYS A 248 -3.20 30.55 4.79
CA LYS A 248 -1.80 30.10 4.80
C LYS A 248 -1.55 28.83 4.00
N ILE A 249 -2.63 28.12 3.62
CA ILE A 249 -2.52 26.84 2.96
C ILE A 249 -2.98 26.98 1.51
N PRO A 250 -2.08 26.77 0.54
CA PRO A 250 -2.42 26.90 -0.85
C PRO A 250 -3.34 25.75 -1.31
N THR A 251 -4.35 26.10 -2.12
CA THR A 251 -5.06 25.14 -2.94
C THR A 251 -4.25 24.87 -4.20
N PHE A 252 -4.05 23.58 -4.53
CA PHE A 252 -3.25 23.16 -5.67
C PHE A 252 -4.11 22.93 -6.93
N GLY A 253 -5.41 22.95 -6.81
CA GLY A 253 -6.37 22.75 -7.90
C GLY A 253 -7.44 21.70 -7.56
N TYR A 254 -8.23 21.32 -8.55
CA TYR A 254 -9.29 20.31 -8.39
C TYR A 254 -8.69 18.91 -8.31
N PRO A 255 -9.29 17.99 -7.51
CA PRO A 255 -8.79 16.62 -7.36
C PRO A 255 -8.69 15.86 -8.71
N LYS A 256 -7.62 15.08 -8.85
CA LYS A 256 -7.27 14.37 -10.08
C LYS A 256 -6.88 12.92 -9.77
N LEU A 257 -7.16 12.05 -10.73
CA LEU A 257 -6.85 10.63 -10.64
C LEU A 257 -6.01 10.19 -11.82
N ARG A 258 -5.00 9.35 -11.55
CA ARG A 258 -4.26 8.59 -12.57
C ARG A 258 -4.09 7.16 -12.11
N LEU A 259 -4.43 6.19 -12.95
CA LEU A 259 -4.37 4.78 -12.59
C LEU A 259 -3.96 3.92 -13.80
N ASN A 260 -3.08 2.95 -13.53
CA ASN A 260 -2.83 1.79 -14.40
C ASN A 260 -3.17 0.52 -13.62
N LEU A 261 -4.04 -0.33 -14.14
CA LEU A 261 -4.15 -1.73 -13.77
C LEU A 261 -3.46 -2.55 -14.85
N ILE A 262 -2.32 -3.15 -14.52
CA ILE A 262 -1.53 -3.99 -15.43
C ILE A 262 -1.87 -5.44 -15.14
N VAL A 263 -2.44 -6.13 -16.13
CA VAL A 263 -2.79 -7.55 -16.07
C VAL A 263 -1.78 -8.33 -16.89
N GLU A 264 -1.10 -9.27 -16.27
CA GLU A 264 -0.19 -10.22 -16.91
C GLU A 264 -0.91 -11.57 -17.00
N TYR A 265 -1.00 -12.10 -18.19
CA TYR A 265 -1.68 -13.38 -18.45
C TYR A 265 -0.73 -14.56 -18.38
N ALA A 266 -1.29 -15.78 -18.21
CA ALA A 266 -0.52 -17.01 -18.15
C ALA A 266 0.23 -17.30 -19.46
N ASP A 267 -0.25 -16.79 -20.60
CA ASP A 267 0.39 -16.90 -21.92
C ASP A 267 1.55 -15.90 -22.12
N GLY A 268 1.87 -15.09 -21.09
CA GLY A 268 2.92 -14.06 -21.11
C GLY A 268 2.49 -12.72 -21.73
N SER A 269 1.30 -12.63 -22.31
CA SER A 269 0.77 -11.34 -22.80
C SER A 269 0.38 -10.42 -21.66
N LYS A 270 0.30 -9.11 -21.93
CA LYS A 270 -0.07 -8.09 -20.95
C LYS A 270 -1.14 -7.16 -21.51
N GLU A 271 -2.00 -6.70 -20.62
CA GLU A 271 -3.00 -5.68 -20.91
C GLU A 271 -2.96 -4.61 -19.82
N THR A 272 -3.25 -3.37 -20.18
CA THR A 272 -3.35 -2.28 -19.21
C THR A 272 -4.72 -1.62 -19.31
N ILE A 273 -5.47 -1.70 -18.23
CA ILE A 273 -6.70 -0.93 -18.01
C ILE A 273 -6.28 0.38 -17.33
N ALA A 274 -6.41 1.49 -18.05
CA ALA A 274 -5.87 2.77 -17.64
C ALA A 274 -6.94 3.86 -17.55
N THR A 275 -6.69 4.89 -16.75
CA THR A 275 -7.55 6.07 -16.69
C THR A 275 -7.54 6.84 -18.02
N ASN A 276 -8.72 7.12 -18.53
CA ASN A 276 -8.96 7.92 -19.72
C ASN A 276 -10.40 8.47 -19.71
N THR A 277 -10.80 9.17 -20.77
CA THR A 277 -12.14 9.79 -20.87
C THR A 277 -13.29 8.79 -20.98
N SER A 278 -13.05 7.49 -21.12
CA SER A 278 -14.12 6.47 -21.09
C SER A 278 -14.55 6.09 -19.66
N TRP A 279 -13.88 6.59 -18.64
CA TRP A 279 -14.34 6.46 -17.26
C TRP A 279 -15.55 7.33 -17.00
N LYS A 280 -16.44 6.86 -16.14
CA LYS A 280 -17.58 7.60 -15.64
C LYS A 280 -17.24 8.34 -14.35
N LEU A 281 -17.85 9.50 -14.14
CA LEU A 281 -17.65 10.35 -12.98
C LEU A 281 -18.99 10.93 -12.51
N THR A 282 -19.21 10.93 -11.18
CA THR A 282 -20.30 11.71 -10.56
C THR A 282 -19.80 12.42 -9.30
N THR A 283 -20.49 13.50 -8.92
CA THR A 283 -20.32 14.21 -7.65
C THR A 283 -21.58 14.10 -6.77
N GLU A 284 -22.57 13.31 -7.22
CA GLU A 284 -23.87 13.17 -6.55
C GLU A 284 -23.89 12.04 -5.50
N GLY A 285 -22.72 11.66 -4.98
CA GLY A 285 -22.60 10.71 -3.88
C GLY A 285 -22.73 11.33 -2.48
N PRO A 286 -22.61 10.51 -1.43
CA PRO A 286 -22.91 10.91 -0.05
C PRO A 286 -21.95 11.94 0.54
N ILE A 287 -20.67 11.98 0.15
CA ILE A 287 -19.69 12.93 0.68
C ILE A 287 -19.86 14.27 -0.03
N ARG A 288 -20.52 15.22 0.62
CA ARG A 288 -20.91 16.53 0.04
C ARG A 288 -19.83 17.59 0.19
N SER A 289 -18.99 17.47 1.19
CA SER A 289 -17.76 18.25 1.33
C SER A 289 -16.75 17.46 2.15
N ASN A 290 -15.48 17.66 1.88
CA ASN A 290 -14.41 17.05 2.65
C ASN A 290 -13.11 17.81 2.44
N ASN A 291 -12.34 17.98 3.50
CA ASN A 291 -10.95 18.40 3.43
C ASN A 291 -10.24 18.10 4.75
N GLU A 292 -8.91 18.26 4.76
CA GLU A 292 -8.08 17.91 5.91
C GLU A 292 -8.38 18.75 7.18
N TYR A 293 -9.00 19.93 7.03
CA TYR A 293 -9.17 20.88 8.15
C TYR A 293 -10.61 21.01 8.64
N ASP A 294 -11.58 20.97 7.74
CA ASP A 294 -12.98 21.21 8.07
C ASP A 294 -13.77 19.91 8.22
N GLY A 295 -13.11 18.76 7.99
CA GLY A 295 -13.74 17.45 8.11
C GLY A 295 -14.63 17.10 6.92
N GLU A 296 -15.71 16.36 7.16
CA GLU A 296 -16.57 15.79 6.15
C GLU A 296 -18.04 16.08 6.42
N GLU A 297 -18.77 16.43 5.39
CA GLU A 297 -20.23 16.45 5.38
C GLU A 297 -20.75 15.25 4.60
N TYR A 298 -21.54 14.41 5.26
CA TYR A 298 -22.05 13.15 4.72
C TYR A 298 -23.59 13.15 4.69
N ASP A 299 -24.17 12.91 3.54
CA ASP A 299 -25.61 12.73 3.36
C ASP A 299 -25.92 11.29 2.93
N ALA A 300 -26.34 10.46 3.89
CA ALA A 300 -26.64 9.06 3.67
C ALA A 300 -27.78 8.81 2.65
N ARG A 301 -28.64 9.81 2.38
CA ARG A 301 -29.71 9.72 1.37
C ARG A 301 -29.15 9.66 -0.06
N LYS A 302 -27.88 10.04 -0.23
CA LYS A 302 -27.16 10.07 -1.52
C LYS A 302 -26.24 8.87 -1.70
N GLU A 303 -26.40 7.83 -0.89
CA GLU A 303 -25.64 6.59 -1.07
C GLU A 303 -25.85 6.01 -2.48
N LEU A 304 -24.75 5.66 -3.14
CA LEU A 304 -24.74 5.18 -4.52
C LEU A 304 -24.97 3.66 -4.65
N GLY A 305 -25.20 2.98 -3.52
CA GLY A 305 -25.41 1.53 -3.52
C GLY A 305 -24.19 0.75 -4.05
N ALA A 306 -24.44 -0.18 -4.98
CA ALA A 306 -23.42 -1.10 -5.48
C ALA A 306 -22.58 -0.51 -6.64
N TRP A 307 -22.29 0.78 -6.63
CA TRP A 307 -21.63 1.50 -7.72
C TRP A 307 -20.22 0.99 -8.08
N THR A 308 -19.58 0.24 -7.19
CA THR A 308 -18.25 -0.35 -7.41
C THR A 308 -18.31 -1.78 -7.96
N GLN A 309 -19.51 -2.28 -8.27
CA GLN A 309 -19.75 -3.62 -8.83
C GLN A 309 -20.10 -3.52 -10.33
N THR A 310 -20.02 -4.65 -11.02
CA THR A 310 -20.43 -4.77 -12.42
C THR A 310 -21.95 -4.69 -12.57
N GLY A 311 -22.40 -4.18 -13.72
CA GLY A 311 -23.82 -4.05 -14.02
C GLY A 311 -24.53 -2.88 -13.32
N TYR A 312 -23.80 -1.99 -12.70
CA TYR A 312 -24.38 -0.77 -12.11
C TYR A 312 -24.84 0.21 -13.20
N ASP A 313 -26.06 0.74 -13.07
CA ASP A 313 -26.59 1.75 -14.01
C ASP A 313 -25.94 3.12 -13.76
N ASP A 314 -24.91 3.42 -14.55
CA ASP A 314 -24.17 4.69 -14.53
C ASP A 314 -24.49 5.61 -15.70
N LYS A 315 -25.67 5.43 -16.34
CA LYS A 315 -26.05 6.20 -17.54
C LYS A 315 -26.09 7.71 -17.29
N ASP A 316 -26.49 8.14 -16.10
CA ASP A 316 -26.60 9.55 -15.69
C ASP A 316 -25.25 10.13 -15.20
N TRP A 317 -24.21 9.31 -15.11
CA TRP A 317 -22.88 9.80 -14.78
C TRP A 317 -22.23 10.47 -15.98
N MET A 318 -21.58 11.59 -15.74
CA MET A 318 -20.78 12.23 -16.78
C MET A 318 -19.54 11.39 -17.13
N GLN A 319 -18.99 11.61 -18.32
CA GLN A 319 -17.66 11.10 -18.63
C GLN A 319 -16.59 11.91 -17.88
N ALA A 320 -15.60 11.21 -17.32
CA ALA A 320 -14.43 11.86 -16.77
C ALA A 320 -13.71 12.67 -17.83
N GLN A 321 -13.21 13.83 -17.45
CA GLN A 321 -12.49 14.73 -18.37
C GLN A 321 -10.99 14.51 -18.23
N ARG A 322 -10.26 14.62 -19.33
CA ARG A 322 -8.81 14.80 -19.25
C ARG A 322 -8.54 16.16 -18.63
N VAL A 323 -7.72 16.17 -17.59
CA VAL A 323 -7.43 17.37 -16.81
C VAL A 323 -5.96 17.79 -16.96
N SER A 324 -5.63 18.97 -16.50
CA SER A 324 -4.29 19.52 -16.55
C SER A 324 -3.27 18.58 -15.88
N ILE A 325 -2.11 18.43 -16.51
CA ILE A 325 -1.01 17.62 -15.97
C ILE A 325 -0.37 18.39 -14.80
N PRO A 326 -0.27 17.77 -13.62
CA PRO A 326 0.42 18.40 -12.50
C PRO A 326 1.92 18.56 -12.78
N SER A 327 2.56 19.54 -12.15
CA SER A 327 4.00 19.80 -12.31
C SER A 327 4.90 18.84 -11.50
N GLY A 328 4.36 18.21 -10.45
CA GLY A 328 5.13 17.31 -9.61
C GLY A 328 5.47 15.98 -10.29
N THR A 329 6.62 15.41 -9.94
CA THR A 329 7.05 14.09 -10.42
C THR A 329 6.35 12.98 -9.65
N LEU A 330 5.82 11.98 -10.36
CA LEU A 330 5.28 10.76 -9.76
C LEU A 330 6.39 9.94 -9.09
N ARG A 331 6.17 9.56 -7.85
CA ARG A 331 7.06 8.72 -7.04
C ARG A 331 6.27 7.67 -6.27
N ALA A 332 6.83 6.49 -6.12
CA ALA A 332 6.25 5.49 -5.24
C ALA A 332 6.21 5.98 -3.78
N GLN A 333 5.13 5.70 -3.08
CA GLN A 333 5.07 5.95 -1.64
C GLN A 333 5.93 4.92 -0.90
N MET A 334 7.19 5.24 -0.67
CA MET A 334 8.15 4.40 0.05
C MET A 334 8.22 4.73 1.54
N MET A 335 7.10 5.13 2.12
CA MET A 335 6.91 5.30 3.56
C MET A 335 5.68 4.52 4.00
N PRO A 336 5.61 4.09 5.28
CA PRO A 336 4.41 3.46 5.80
C PRO A 336 3.18 4.36 5.62
N GLY A 337 2.10 3.81 5.04
CA GLY A 337 0.82 4.51 4.96
C GLY A 337 0.13 4.54 6.31
N MET A 338 -0.72 5.54 6.54
CA MET A 338 -1.62 5.55 7.71
C MET A 338 -2.58 4.37 7.63
N LYS A 339 -2.75 3.68 8.75
CA LYS A 339 -3.67 2.54 8.87
C LYS A 339 -4.23 2.44 10.27
N VAL A 340 -5.34 1.76 10.41
CA VAL A 340 -5.86 1.37 11.72
C VAL A 340 -4.87 0.39 12.36
N THR A 341 -4.29 0.76 13.48
CA THR A 341 -3.37 -0.08 14.24
C THR A 341 -4.09 -0.85 15.33
N GLU A 342 -5.14 -0.25 15.91
CA GLU A 342 -5.91 -0.83 17.00
C GLU A 342 -7.37 -0.34 16.96
N THR A 343 -8.28 -1.15 17.47
CA THR A 343 -9.68 -0.75 17.70
C THR A 343 -9.97 -0.83 19.19
N LEU A 344 -10.18 0.32 19.80
CA LEU A 344 -10.42 0.46 21.23
C LEU A 344 -11.92 0.41 21.54
N LYS A 345 -12.26 -0.16 22.71
CA LYS A 345 -13.61 -0.08 23.28
C LYS A 345 -13.62 0.98 24.38
N PRO A 346 -14.72 1.74 24.55
CA PRO A 346 -14.83 2.62 25.70
C PRO A 346 -14.68 1.87 27.03
N VAL A 347 -13.86 2.38 27.95
CA VAL A 347 -13.73 1.85 29.31
C VAL A 347 -14.90 2.28 30.19
N SER A 348 -15.54 3.41 29.86
CA SER A 348 -16.81 3.81 30.47
C SER A 348 -17.67 4.64 29.54
N ILE A 349 -18.99 4.62 29.76
CA ILE A 349 -19.96 5.47 29.08
C ILE A 349 -20.81 6.13 30.17
N LYS A 350 -20.80 7.46 30.23
CA LYS A 350 -21.54 8.24 31.21
C LYS A 350 -22.54 9.16 30.52
N LYS A 351 -23.79 9.16 30.99
CA LYS A 351 -24.82 10.10 30.53
C LYS A 351 -24.70 11.40 31.34
N LEU A 352 -24.61 12.54 30.63
CA LEU A 352 -24.58 13.87 31.21
C LEU A 352 -25.64 14.73 30.51
N GLY A 353 -26.81 14.87 31.14
CA GLY A 353 -27.98 15.51 30.54
C GLY A 353 -28.45 14.76 29.29
N ASN A 354 -28.44 15.42 28.12
CA ASN A 354 -28.79 14.86 26.82
C ASN A 354 -27.55 14.36 26.02
N LYS A 355 -26.37 14.32 26.63
CA LYS A 355 -25.12 13.89 26.00
C LYS A 355 -24.61 12.59 26.63
N TYR A 356 -23.78 11.88 25.89
CA TYR A 356 -23.02 10.73 26.35
C TYR A 356 -21.54 11.03 26.25
N ILE A 357 -20.79 10.78 27.31
CA ILE A 357 -19.33 10.87 27.34
C ILE A 357 -18.80 9.44 27.27
N LEU A 358 -18.02 9.15 26.25
CA LEU A 358 -17.33 7.88 26.07
C LEU A 358 -15.86 8.08 26.44
N ASP A 359 -15.44 7.41 27.49
CA ASP A 359 -14.04 7.42 27.93
C ASP A 359 -13.33 6.24 27.27
N ILE A 360 -12.30 6.52 26.49
CA ILE A 360 -11.53 5.48 25.78
C ILE A 360 -10.35 4.96 26.62
N GLY A 361 -10.06 5.61 27.78
CA GLY A 361 -8.99 5.22 28.68
C GLY A 361 -7.59 5.67 28.26
N GLN A 362 -7.41 6.19 27.05
CA GLN A 362 -6.14 6.73 26.57
C GLN A 362 -6.34 7.82 25.51
N ASN A 363 -5.33 8.66 25.35
CA ASN A 363 -5.29 9.63 24.26
C ASN A 363 -4.97 8.88 22.94
N MET A 364 -5.72 9.20 21.87
CA MET A 364 -5.57 8.55 20.57
C MET A 364 -5.85 9.52 19.42
N ALA A 365 -5.23 9.26 18.27
CA ALA A 365 -5.65 9.80 16.99
C ALA A 365 -6.48 8.73 16.26
N GLY A 366 -7.69 9.06 15.80
CA GLY A 366 -8.57 8.09 15.14
C GLY A 366 -9.97 8.63 14.94
N TRP A 367 -10.89 7.73 14.71
CA TRP A 367 -12.32 8.04 14.54
C TRP A 367 -13.19 7.01 15.26
N VAL A 368 -14.45 7.35 15.44
CA VAL A 368 -15.42 6.52 16.13
C VAL A 368 -16.25 5.68 15.14
N ARG A 369 -16.65 4.49 15.56
CA ARG A 369 -17.63 3.66 14.84
C ARG A 369 -18.87 3.51 15.72
N PHE A 370 -19.99 4.02 15.24
CA PHE A 370 -21.29 3.84 15.86
C PHE A 370 -22.15 2.83 15.09
N ARG A 371 -22.97 2.10 15.82
CA ARG A 371 -24.12 1.38 15.26
C ARG A 371 -25.38 2.00 15.86
N ILE A 372 -26.17 2.60 15.01
CA ILE A 372 -27.47 3.18 15.37
C ILE A 372 -28.55 2.17 14.97
N LYS A 373 -29.50 1.91 15.86
CA LYS A 373 -30.69 1.09 15.60
C LYS A 373 -31.88 2.01 15.34
#